data_a5d6972ea6771088d25fda1ce23e180f
#
_entry.id   a5d6972ea6771088d25fda1ce23e180f
#
_cell.length_a   1.000
_cell.length_b   1.000
_cell.length_c   1.000
_cell.angle_alpha   90.00
_cell.angle_beta   90.00
_cell.angle_gamma   90.00
#
_symmetry.space_group_name_H-M   'P 1'
#
loop_
_entity.id
_entity.type
_entity.pdbx_description
1 polymer ?
#
loop_
_entity_poly.entity_id
_entity_poly.type
_entity_poly.pdbx_seq_one_letter_code
_entity_poly.pdbx_strand_id
1 'polypeptide(L)'
;SPSRGLGDVYKRQDSARRHSAAHRSENREAKDLITLMLKECCQGWRMADTFEELADGRYLAVIHADGNGVGAGLPDDATESVRAEFHHRNRVLLRRALAYALGKIRAASEGTAAQPRSARPLPAPLLPLLLGGDDLLVVCRAEVALPFIRDLCVNLADRQVDDSASKFRLTLGVGAAIASYALPFHQLHQVAEALAASAKRKVRGVPPQERVSVVDWSVYTASWAEKDLAEVRRRDWLRGPSGNLLLSRRPVEVCGHHLGSLQGLLEAADLLRQAPRSQLHHLVEQLAHGERLGELAFKELTDAALVPLRKAMGQQQGVWQPLGDRGHKATSLLDLIEISEIPRLGLAVDEEPTSEARGARAVAEVSLHG
;
A
#
# COMPACT_ATOMS: atom_id res chain seq x y z
N SER A 1 40.12 23.10 22.58
CA SER A 1 40.87 23.11 21.30
C SER A 1 39.87 23.08 20.15
N PRO A 2 39.84 24.09 19.24
CA PRO A 2 38.85 24.17 18.16
C PRO A 2 39.08 23.25 16.95
N SER A 3 40.10 22.40 16.97
CA SER A 3 40.50 21.60 15.80
C SER A 3 39.78 20.25 15.63
N ARG A 4 38.94 19.81 16.59
CA ARG A 4 38.17 18.57 16.46
C ARG A 4 36.90 18.65 15.60
N GLY A 5 36.38 19.85 15.35
CA GLY A 5 35.12 20.01 14.62
C GLY A 5 35.24 19.99 13.07
N LEU A 6 36.38 20.42 12.54
CA LEU A 6 36.59 20.50 11.08
C LEU A 6 36.80 19.14 10.40
N GLY A 7 37.52 18.23 11.07
CA GLY A 7 37.73 16.86 10.54
C GLY A 7 36.46 16.02 10.43
N ASP A 8 35.50 16.22 11.35
CA ASP A 8 34.23 15.51 11.34
C ASP A 8 33.24 16.06 10.29
N VAL A 9 33.31 17.38 10.01
CA VAL A 9 32.54 18.00 8.93
C VAL A 9 33.00 17.53 7.57
N TYR A 10 34.33 17.43 7.34
CA TYR A 10 34.88 16.90 6.09
C TYR A 10 34.58 15.42 5.89
N LYS A 11 34.66 14.59 6.93
CA LYS A 11 34.27 13.17 6.85
C LYS A 11 32.79 12.98 6.51
N ARG A 12 31.89 13.81 7.09
CA ARG A 12 30.46 13.79 6.78
C ARG A 12 30.17 14.25 5.34
N GLN A 13 30.89 15.26 4.83
CA GLN A 13 30.75 15.70 3.43
C GLN A 13 31.25 14.65 2.43
N ASP A 14 32.37 13.97 2.73
CA ASP A 14 32.87 12.88 1.87
C ASP A 14 31.95 11.65 1.89
N SER A 15 31.37 11.29 3.05
CA SER A 15 30.36 10.24 3.12
C SER A 15 29.11 10.60 2.36
N ALA A 16 28.63 11.85 2.48
CA ALA A 16 27.45 12.32 1.72
C ALA A 16 27.71 12.37 0.20
N ARG A 17 28.94 12.72 -0.23
CA ARG A 17 29.34 12.71 -1.65
C ARG A 17 29.46 11.30 -2.20
N ARG A 18 30.01 10.36 -1.43
CA ARG A 18 30.09 8.93 -1.81
C ARG A 18 28.70 8.31 -1.88
N HIS A 19 27.82 8.58 -0.91
CA HIS A 19 26.43 8.16 -0.95
C HIS A 19 25.68 8.73 -2.15
N SER A 20 25.83 10.03 -2.45
CA SER A 20 25.14 10.63 -3.58
C SER A 20 25.73 10.20 -4.96
N ALA A 21 26.98 9.75 -5.03
CA ALA A 21 27.57 9.17 -6.23
C ALA A 21 27.13 7.71 -6.42
N ALA A 22 27.08 6.91 -5.34
CA ALA A 22 26.56 5.55 -5.35
C ALA A 22 25.07 5.56 -5.74
N HIS A 23 24.25 6.39 -5.12
CA HIS A 23 22.84 6.56 -5.49
C HIS A 23 22.64 7.01 -6.94
N ARG A 24 23.51 7.82 -7.52
CA ARG A 24 23.41 8.21 -8.94
C ARG A 24 23.74 7.07 -9.90
N SER A 25 24.71 6.21 -9.58
CA SER A 25 25.02 5.03 -10.39
C SER A 25 23.93 3.95 -10.26
N GLU A 26 23.46 3.68 -9.04
CA GLU A 26 22.35 2.75 -8.77
C GLU A 26 21.06 3.20 -9.45
N ASN A 27 20.73 4.49 -9.41
CA ASN A 27 19.57 5.05 -10.09
C ASN A 27 19.66 4.94 -11.61
N ARG A 28 20.87 5.02 -12.20
CA ARG A 28 21.06 4.85 -13.64
C ARG A 28 20.87 3.40 -14.06
N GLU A 29 21.49 2.45 -13.34
CA GLU A 29 21.27 1.02 -13.55
C GLU A 29 19.82 0.61 -13.32
N ALA A 30 19.18 1.15 -12.28
CA ALA A 30 17.76 0.91 -12.01
C ALA A 30 16.87 1.40 -13.17
N LYS A 31 17.11 2.60 -13.67
CA LYS A 31 16.36 3.17 -14.81
C LYS A 31 16.52 2.33 -16.07
N ASP A 32 17.72 1.89 -16.37
CA ASP A 32 18.01 1.06 -17.55
C ASP A 32 17.34 -0.32 -17.41
N LEU A 33 17.42 -0.93 -16.22
CA LEU A 33 16.77 -2.20 -15.94
C LEU A 33 15.24 -2.10 -16.01
N ILE A 34 14.66 -1.04 -15.45
CA ILE A 34 13.21 -0.80 -15.46
C ILE A 34 12.73 -0.60 -16.91
N THR A 35 13.47 0.17 -17.71
CA THR A 35 13.17 0.35 -19.14
C THR A 35 13.19 -0.98 -19.88
N LEU A 36 14.16 -1.84 -19.57
CA LEU A 36 14.25 -3.18 -20.14
C LEU A 36 13.07 -4.06 -19.69
N MET A 37 12.74 -4.06 -18.39
CA MET A 37 11.62 -4.82 -17.84
C MET A 37 10.28 -4.37 -18.44
N LEU A 38 10.04 -3.08 -18.61
CA LEU A 38 8.83 -2.57 -19.26
C LEU A 38 8.78 -3.00 -20.73
N LYS A 39 9.92 -3.00 -21.43
CA LYS A 39 10.01 -3.44 -22.83
C LYS A 39 9.75 -4.93 -22.99
N GLU A 40 10.27 -5.76 -22.10
CA GLU A 40 10.17 -7.22 -22.19
C GLU A 40 8.88 -7.77 -21.58
N CYS A 41 8.50 -7.30 -20.39
CA CYS A 41 7.35 -7.80 -19.63
C CYS A 41 6.06 -7.06 -19.94
N CYS A 42 6.13 -5.84 -20.46
CA CYS A 42 5.01 -4.91 -20.59
C CYS A 42 5.00 -4.22 -21.98
N GLN A 43 5.06 -5.01 -23.05
CA GLN A 43 5.01 -4.47 -24.41
C GLN A 43 3.80 -3.53 -24.61
N GLY A 44 4.04 -2.37 -25.24
CA GLY A 44 3.01 -1.35 -25.44
C GLY A 44 2.90 -0.32 -24.32
N TRP A 45 3.67 -0.45 -23.24
CA TRP A 45 3.80 0.59 -22.22
C TRP A 45 5.09 1.39 -22.39
N ARG A 46 5.03 2.66 -21.98
CA ARG A 46 6.18 3.55 -21.79
C ARG A 46 6.21 4.08 -20.35
N MET A 47 7.32 4.62 -19.93
CA MET A 47 7.36 5.37 -18.66
C MET A 47 6.55 6.65 -18.80
N ALA A 48 5.82 7.02 -17.74
CA ALA A 48 5.20 8.34 -17.66
C ALA A 48 6.27 9.42 -17.55
N ASP A 49 6.07 10.55 -18.22
CA ASP A 49 7.03 11.67 -18.21
C ASP A 49 6.86 12.55 -16.95
N THR A 50 5.65 12.59 -16.38
CA THR A 50 5.32 13.38 -15.20
C THR A 50 4.46 12.58 -14.21
N PHE A 51 4.42 13.02 -12.94
CA PHE A 51 3.52 12.43 -11.95
C PHE A 51 2.04 12.73 -12.24
N GLU A 52 1.74 13.84 -12.87
CA GLU A 52 0.38 14.16 -13.32
C GLU A 52 -0.10 13.16 -14.39
N GLU A 53 0.74 12.86 -15.38
CA GLU A 53 0.47 11.83 -16.39
C GLU A 53 0.35 10.45 -15.75
N LEU A 54 1.23 10.12 -14.80
CA LEU A 54 1.17 8.86 -14.07
C LEU A 54 -0.12 8.73 -13.27
N ALA A 55 -0.54 9.81 -12.59
CA ALA A 55 -1.75 9.86 -11.78
C ALA A 55 -3.04 9.85 -12.60
N ASP A 56 -2.96 10.20 -13.88
CA ASP A 56 -4.14 10.47 -14.70
C ASP A 56 -5.05 11.53 -14.05
N GLY A 57 -4.42 12.57 -13.49
CA GLY A 57 -5.07 13.69 -12.81
C GLY A 57 -5.72 13.38 -11.45
N ARG A 58 -5.44 12.21 -10.87
CA ARG A 58 -6.10 11.73 -9.64
C ARG A 58 -5.13 11.54 -8.46
N TYR A 59 -5.08 10.36 -7.92
CA TYR A 59 -4.29 10.00 -6.76
C TYR A 59 -3.09 9.13 -7.14
N LEU A 60 -1.97 9.38 -6.46
CA LEU A 60 -0.75 8.58 -6.51
C LEU A 60 -0.54 7.84 -5.21
N ALA A 61 0.24 6.78 -5.28
CA ALA A 61 0.87 6.15 -4.15
C ALA A 61 2.38 6.20 -4.30
N VAL A 62 3.07 6.53 -3.21
CA VAL A 62 4.51 6.31 -3.06
C VAL A 62 4.69 5.10 -2.18
N ILE A 63 5.37 4.09 -2.70
CA ILE A 63 5.63 2.80 -2.03
C ILE A 63 7.12 2.73 -1.73
N HIS A 64 7.47 2.61 -0.46
CA HIS A 64 8.82 2.31 0.01
C HIS A 64 8.83 0.91 0.62
N ALA A 65 9.66 0.02 0.08
CA ALA A 65 9.82 -1.34 0.58
C ALA A 65 11.29 -1.60 0.88
N ASP A 66 11.56 -2.23 2.02
CA ASP A 66 12.90 -2.50 2.49
C ASP A 66 12.95 -3.87 3.20
N GLY A 67 14.04 -4.60 3.00
CA GLY A 67 14.22 -5.96 3.50
C GLY A 67 14.19 -6.06 5.03
N ASN A 68 13.47 -7.06 5.54
CA ASN A 68 13.35 -7.30 6.98
C ASN A 68 14.59 -7.97 7.54
N GLY A 69 15.53 -7.17 8.09
CA GLY A 69 16.70 -7.68 8.79
C GLY A 69 17.71 -8.40 7.89
N VAL A 70 17.89 -7.91 6.68
CA VAL A 70 18.84 -8.47 5.69
C VAL A 70 20.26 -8.52 6.25
N GLY A 71 20.70 -7.49 6.98
CA GLY A 71 22.01 -7.48 7.64
C GLY A 71 22.21 -8.61 8.66
N ALA A 72 21.14 -9.07 9.33
CA ALA A 72 21.19 -10.19 10.26
C ALA A 72 21.14 -11.58 9.58
N GLY A 73 20.94 -11.61 8.28
CA GLY A 73 20.90 -12.85 7.48
C GLY A 73 22.30 -13.42 7.17
N LEU A 74 23.34 -12.65 7.44
CA LEU A 74 24.74 -13.05 7.25
C LEU A 74 25.45 -13.25 8.59
N PRO A 75 26.27 -14.30 8.75
CA PRO A 75 27.19 -14.43 9.88
C PRO A 75 28.19 -13.26 9.91
N ASP A 76 28.61 -12.85 11.09
CA ASP A 76 29.60 -11.76 11.26
C ASP A 76 30.95 -12.08 10.60
N ASP A 77 31.33 -13.36 10.56
CA ASP A 77 32.55 -13.89 9.96
C ASP A 77 32.39 -14.28 8.48
N ALA A 78 31.26 -13.96 7.84
CA ALA A 78 31.04 -14.27 6.44
C ALA A 78 32.14 -13.66 5.55
N THR A 79 32.69 -14.47 4.65
CA THR A 79 33.68 -14.03 3.67
C THR A 79 33.05 -13.06 2.65
N GLU A 80 33.87 -12.28 1.97
CA GLU A 80 33.40 -11.34 0.93
C GLU A 80 32.62 -12.07 -0.18
N SER A 81 33.03 -13.25 -0.57
CA SER A 81 32.31 -14.08 -1.55
C SER A 81 30.92 -14.46 -1.07
N VAL A 82 30.77 -14.90 0.19
CA VAL A 82 29.47 -15.25 0.78
C VAL A 82 28.56 -14.03 0.88
N ARG A 83 29.12 -12.87 1.24
CA ARG A 83 28.36 -11.60 1.26
C ARG A 83 27.88 -11.22 -0.14
N ALA A 84 28.76 -11.29 -1.13
CA ALA A 84 28.43 -10.95 -2.52
C ALA A 84 27.33 -11.88 -3.08
N GLU A 85 27.43 -13.19 -2.83
CA GLU A 85 26.42 -14.17 -3.25
C GLU A 85 25.06 -13.92 -2.58
N PHE A 86 25.05 -13.67 -1.27
CA PHE A 86 23.84 -13.36 -0.50
C PHE A 86 23.12 -12.11 -1.05
N HIS A 87 23.87 -11.02 -1.26
CA HIS A 87 23.29 -9.79 -1.83
C HIS A 87 22.85 -9.99 -3.28
N HIS A 88 23.61 -10.73 -4.08
CA HIS A 88 23.21 -11.08 -5.45
C HIS A 88 21.92 -11.87 -5.48
N ARG A 89 21.78 -12.89 -4.64
CA ARG A 89 20.56 -13.70 -4.52
C ARG A 89 19.35 -12.85 -4.16
N ASN A 90 19.44 -12.00 -3.11
CA ASN A 90 18.34 -11.14 -2.69
C ASN A 90 17.93 -10.17 -3.81
N ARG A 91 18.90 -9.59 -4.51
CA ARG A 91 18.67 -8.73 -5.68
C ARG A 91 17.92 -9.46 -6.80
N VAL A 92 18.31 -10.69 -7.12
CA VAL A 92 17.65 -11.51 -8.14
C VAL A 92 16.23 -11.85 -7.74
N LEU A 93 16.00 -12.23 -6.48
CA LEU A 93 14.67 -12.53 -5.94
C LEU A 93 13.74 -11.32 -6.06
N LEU A 94 14.18 -10.14 -5.60
CA LEU A 94 13.38 -8.92 -5.65
C LEU A 94 13.06 -8.49 -7.08
N ARG A 95 14.04 -8.55 -8.00
CA ARG A 95 13.85 -8.22 -9.42
C ARG A 95 12.85 -9.16 -10.11
N ARG A 96 12.91 -10.46 -9.83
CA ARG A 96 11.96 -11.44 -10.38
C ARG A 96 10.55 -11.24 -9.82
N ALA A 97 10.42 -10.91 -8.54
CA ALA A 97 9.12 -10.60 -7.94
C ALA A 97 8.53 -9.31 -8.52
N LEU A 98 9.37 -8.29 -8.75
CA LEU A 98 8.95 -7.05 -9.42
C LEU A 98 8.46 -7.32 -10.85
N ALA A 99 9.22 -8.09 -11.65
CA ALA A 99 8.82 -8.45 -13.01
C ALA A 99 7.47 -9.18 -13.04
N TYR A 100 7.24 -10.10 -12.09
CA TYR A 100 5.97 -10.79 -11.95
C TYR A 100 4.81 -9.84 -11.63
N ALA A 101 5.00 -8.95 -10.64
CA ALA A 101 3.98 -7.98 -10.25
C ALA A 101 3.64 -7.02 -11.41
N LEU A 102 4.64 -6.56 -12.19
CA LEU A 102 4.43 -5.78 -13.41
C LEU A 102 3.58 -6.54 -14.43
N GLY A 103 3.89 -7.81 -14.67
CA GLY A 103 3.11 -8.66 -15.58
C GLY A 103 1.65 -8.83 -15.14
N LYS A 104 1.40 -8.95 -13.83
CA LYS A 104 0.03 -9.02 -13.28
C LYS A 104 -0.76 -7.74 -13.48
N ILE A 105 -0.15 -6.59 -13.23
CA ILE A 105 -0.79 -5.28 -13.47
C ILE A 105 -1.14 -5.12 -14.94
N ARG A 106 -0.25 -5.51 -15.84
CA ARG A 106 -0.50 -5.47 -17.27
C ARG A 106 -1.69 -6.34 -17.66
N ALA A 107 -1.71 -7.60 -17.26
CA ALA A 107 -2.79 -8.52 -17.55
C ALA A 107 -4.15 -7.99 -17.06
N ALA A 108 -4.18 -7.37 -15.86
CA ALA A 108 -5.39 -6.74 -15.34
C ALA A 108 -5.84 -5.53 -16.19
N SER A 109 -4.89 -4.75 -16.70
CA SER A 109 -5.18 -3.59 -17.56
C SER A 109 -5.70 -4.00 -18.94
N GLU A 110 -5.22 -5.09 -19.51
CA GLU A 110 -5.67 -5.62 -20.80
C GLU A 110 -7.10 -6.18 -20.76
N GLY A 111 -7.50 -6.73 -19.60
CA GLY A 111 -8.86 -7.25 -19.39
C GLY A 111 -9.94 -6.15 -19.26
N THR A 112 -9.54 -4.91 -18.96
CA THR A 112 -10.45 -3.78 -18.71
C THR A 112 -10.57 -2.80 -19.87
N ALA A 113 -9.64 -2.79 -20.81
CA ALA A 113 -9.63 -1.86 -21.92
C ALA A 113 -10.11 -2.55 -23.19
N ALA A 114 -11.20 -2.04 -23.81
CA ALA A 114 -11.34 -2.09 -25.26
C ALA A 114 -10.05 -1.45 -25.81
N GLN A 115 -9.19 -2.25 -26.45
CA GLN A 115 -7.86 -1.83 -26.91
C GLN A 115 -7.93 -0.47 -27.60
N PRO A 116 -7.34 0.60 -27.07
CA PRO A 116 -7.23 1.81 -27.85
C PRO A 116 -6.28 1.49 -29.02
N ARG A 117 -6.78 1.59 -30.22
CA ARG A 117 -5.99 1.54 -31.47
C ARG A 117 -5.07 2.76 -31.60
N SER A 118 -4.50 3.23 -30.50
CA SER A 118 -3.55 4.33 -30.45
C SER A 118 -2.18 3.80 -30.88
N ALA A 119 -1.58 4.42 -31.88
CA ALA A 119 -0.25 4.13 -32.37
C ALA A 119 0.86 4.46 -31.37
N ARG A 120 0.54 5.05 -30.20
CA ARG A 120 1.50 5.43 -29.16
C ARG A 120 1.37 4.49 -27.96
N PRO A 121 2.51 4.03 -27.37
CA PRO A 121 2.52 3.27 -26.11
C PRO A 121 1.84 4.07 -25.00
N LEU A 122 1.02 3.38 -24.19
CA LEU A 122 0.36 3.98 -23.03
C LEU A 122 1.36 4.19 -21.87
N PRO A 123 1.19 5.23 -21.04
CA PRO A 123 1.99 5.37 -19.82
C PRO A 123 1.71 4.21 -18.88
N ALA A 124 2.78 3.57 -18.41
CA ALA A 124 2.67 2.52 -17.39
C ALA A 124 2.06 3.11 -16.10
N PRO A 125 1.16 2.41 -15.42
CA PRO A 125 0.49 2.92 -14.21
C PRO A 125 1.40 2.94 -12.98
N LEU A 126 2.67 2.57 -13.14
CA LEU A 126 3.67 2.63 -12.09
C LEU A 126 5.05 2.96 -12.64
N LEU A 127 5.86 3.59 -11.79
CA LEU A 127 7.22 4.04 -12.06
C LEU A 127 8.13 3.65 -10.90
N PRO A 128 8.94 2.59 -11.02
CA PRO A 128 10.00 2.34 -10.06
C PRO A 128 11.06 3.44 -10.14
N LEU A 129 11.42 4.02 -9.00
CA LEU A 129 12.42 5.09 -8.88
C LEU A 129 13.76 4.58 -8.35
N LEU A 130 13.70 3.58 -7.46
CA LEU A 130 14.85 2.91 -6.88
C LEU A 130 14.63 1.40 -6.92
N LEU A 131 15.67 0.67 -7.31
CA LEU A 131 15.72 -0.79 -7.23
C LEU A 131 17.11 -1.19 -6.75
N GLY A 132 17.27 -1.26 -5.44
CA GLY A 132 18.51 -1.64 -4.77
C GLY A 132 18.67 -3.14 -4.59
N GLY A 133 19.47 -3.54 -3.60
CA GLY A 133 19.65 -4.95 -3.21
C GLY A 133 18.38 -5.55 -2.64
N ASP A 134 17.85 -4.92 -1.61
CA ASP A 134 16.64 -5.26 -0.86
C ASP A 134 15.68 -4.06 -0.73
N ASP A 135 16.08 -2.89 -1.27
CA ASP A 135 15.29 -1.66 -1.27
C ASP A 135 14.57 -1.43 -2.59
N LEU A 136 13.33 -1.00 -2.50
CA LEU A 136 12.50 -0.66 -3.64
C LEU A 136 11.70 0.62 -3.36
N LEU A 137 11.77 1.60 -4.25
CA LEU A 137 10.93 2.80 -4.25
C LEU A 137 10.12 2.86 -5.54
N VAL A 138 8.80 2.89 -5.41
CA VAL A 138 7.88 2.93 -6.55
C VAL A 138 6.89 4.07 -6.38
N VAL A 139 6.58 4.77 -7.47
CA VAL A 139 5.41 5.64 -7.58
C VAL A 139 4.42 5.00 -8.53
N CYS A 140 3.15 4.95 -8.15
CA CYS A 140 2.12 4.34 -9.00
C CYS A 140 0.78 5.05 -8.83
N ARG A 141 -0.20 4.72 -9.68
CA ARG A 141 -1.58 5.09 -9.45
C ARG A 141 -2.09 4.48 -8.16
N ALA A 142 -2.96 5.18 -7.45
CA ALA A 142 -3.44 4.75 -6.13
C ALA A 142 -4.07 3.34 -6.18
N GLU A 143 -4.90 3.05 -7.18
CA GLU A 143 -5.61 1.78 -7.34
C GLU A 143 -4.68 0.58 -7.60
N VAL A 144 -3.48 0.86 -8.08
CA VAL A 144 -2.46 -0.17 -8.37
C VAL A 144 -1.63 -0.53 -7.13
N ALA A 145 -1.53 0.37 -6.16
CA ALA A 145 -0.56 0.30 -5.07
C ALA A 145 -0.66 -1.00 -4.24
N LEU A 146 -1.81 -1.25 -3.65
CA LEU A 146 -1.99 -2.41 -2.75
C LEU A 146 -2.00 -3.75 -3.51
N PRO A 147 -2.67 -3.88 -4.69
CA PRO A 147 -2.52 -5.05 -5.54
C PRO A 147 -1.07 -5.33 -5.94
N PHE A 148 -0.30 -4.30 -6.29
CA PHE A 148 1.13 -4.43 -6.60
C PHE A 148 1.92 -4.98 -5.42
N ILE A 149 1.73 -4.44 -4.21
CA ILE A 149 2.41 -4.90 -2.99
C ILE A 149 2.07 -6.36 -2.70
N ARG A 150 0.80 -6.75 -2.84
CA ARG A 150 0.37 -8.15 -2.70
C ARG A 150 1.12 -9.05 -3.68
N ASP A 151 1.09 -8.73 -4.96
CA ASP A 151 1.66 -9.59 -6.02
C ASP A 151 3.18 -9.70 -5.90
N LEU A 152 3.85 -8.59 -5.54
CA LEU A 152 5.28 -8.56 -5.24
C LEU A 152 5.65 -9.49 -4.09
N CYS A 153 4.97 -9.34 -2.95
CA CYS A 153 5.33 -10.08 -1.73
C CYS A 153 4.89 -11.55 -1.77
N VAL A 154 3.74 -11.87 -2.37
CA VAL A 154 3.29 -13.25 -2.55
C VAL A 154 4.28 -13.99 -3.46
N ASN A 155 4.63 -13.42 -4.63
CA ASN A 155 5.61 -14.06 -5.51
C ASN A 155 7.00 -14.18 -4.88
N LEU A 156 7.40 -13.18 -4.06
CA LEU A 156 8.66 -13.27 -3.31
C LEU A 156 8.64 -14.43 -2.31
N ALA A 157 7.53 -14.64 -1.61
CA ALA A 157 7.37 -15.75 -0.68
C ALA A 157 7.36 -17.11 -1.40
N ASP A 158 6.59 -17.25 -2.47
CA ASP A 158 6.45 -18.50 -3.24
C ASP A 158 7.78 -18.97 -3.81
N ARG A 159 8.62 -18.05 -4.29
CA ARG A 159 9.96 -18.38 -4.84
C ARG A 159 10.96 -18.89 -3.81
N GLN A 160 10.63 -18.83 -2.55
CA GLN A 160 11.50 -19.24 -1.45
C GLN A 160 10.97 -20.47 -0.68
N VAL A 161 9.85 -21.05 -1.11
CA VAL A 161 9.26 -22.24 -0.46
C VAL A 161 10.21 -23.44 -0.54
N ASP A 162 10.84 -23.66 -1.71
CA ASP A 162 11.69 -24.82 -1.96
C ASP A 162 13.12 -24.66 -1.41
N ASP A 163 13.47 -23.47 -0.91
CA ASP A 163 14.82 -23.18 -0.39
C ASP A 163 14.91 -23.50 1.10
N SER A 164 14.60 -24.72 1.46
CA SER A 164 14.66 -25.21 2.84
C SER A 164 16.08 -25.21 3.44
N ALA A 165 17.11 -25.15 2.60
CA ALA A 165 18.52 -25.07 3.03
C ALA A 165 18.91 -23.65 3.50
N SER A 166 18.17 -22.63 3.10
CA SER A 166 18.47 -21.24 3.50
C SER A 166 17.88 -20.91 4.86
N LYS A 167 18.75 -20.55 5.80
CA LYS A 167 18.35 -20.02 7.12
C LYS A 167 17.75 -18.62 7.07
N PHE A 168 17.77 -17.94 5.93
CA PHE A 168 17.27 -16.59 5.72
C PHE A 168 16.28 -16.54 4.57
N ARG A 169 15.11 -15.97 4.85
CA ARG A 169 14.11 -15.64 3.83
C ARG A 169 14.05 -14.14 3.64
N LEU A 170 14.13 -13.67 2.39
CA LEU A 170 13.92 -12.26 2.07
C LEU A 170 12.42 -11.95 2.21
N THR A 171 12.11 -11.07 3.15
CA THR A 171 10.78 -10.50 3.36
C THR A 171 10.87 -9.00 3.43
N LEU A 172 9.79 -8.30 3.17
CA LEU A 172 9.77 -6.84 3.05
C LEU A 172 8.91 -6.20 4.14
N GLY A 173 9.40 -5.09 4.68
CA GLY A 173 8.59 -4.12 5.38
C GLY A 173 8.19 -3.01 4.39
N VAL A 174 6.90 -2.89 4.10
CA VAL A 174 6.40 -2.03 3.03
C VAL A 174 5.57 -0.90 3.62
N GLY A 175 5.82 0.33 3.17
CA GLY A 175 5.01 1.51 3.45
C GLY A 175 4.42 2.07 2.17
N ALA A 176 3.12 2.38 2.16
CA ALA A 176 2.44 3.00 1.04
C ALA A 176 1.72 4.28 1.46
N ALA A 177 2.17 5.44 0.97
CA ALA A 177 1.53 6.73 1.16
C ALA A 177 0.69 7.06 -0.08
N ILE A 178 -0.63 7.14 0.08
CA ILE A 178 -1.59 7.39 -1.01
C ILE A 178 -2.15 8.78 -0.85
N ALA A 179 -2.04 9.62 -1.88
CA ALA A 179 -2.52 11.01 -1.82
C ALA A 179 -2.75 11.60 -3.22
N SER A 180 -3.36 12.78 -3.26
CA SER A 180 -3.43 13.58 -4.50
C SER A 180 -2.03 13.80 -5.08
N TYR A 181 -1.89 13.72 -6.40
CA TYR A 181 -0.63 13.98 -7.11
C TYR A 181 -0.09 15.41 -6.88
N ALA A 182 -0.93 16.33 -6.43
CA ALA A 182 -0.55 17.71 -6.10
C ALA A 182 0.28 17.81 -4.81
N LEU A 183 0.29 16.78 -3.95
CA LEU A 183 1.13 16.77 -2.75
C LEU A 183 2.62 16.61 -3.13
N PRO A 184 3.53 17.35 -2.47
CA PRO A 184 4.96 17.26 -2.76
C PRO A 184 5.50 15.84 -2.55
N PHE A 185 6.20 15.30 -3.55
CA PHE A 185 6.76 13.96 -3.53
C PHE A 185 7.62 13.66 -2.29
N HIS A 186 8.44 14.62 -1.86
CA HIS A 186 9.32 14.42 -0.70
C HIS A 186 8.53 14.19 0.60
N GLN A 187 7.33 14.79 0.74
CA GLN A 187 6.48 14.55 1.91
C GLN A 187 5.88 13.14 1.86
N LEU A 188 5.37 12.72 0.70
CA LEU A 188 4.84 11.37 0.52
C LEU A 188 5.92 10.30 0.72
N HIS A 189 7.13 10.55 0.25
CA HIS A 189 8.26 9.65 0.47
C HIS A 189 8.60 9.51 1.95
N GLN A 190 8.69 10.62 2.71
CA GLN A 190 8.92 10.57 4.16
C GLN A 190 7.82 9.79 4.90
N VAL A 191 6.57 9.94 4.49
CA VAL A 191 5.45 9.17 5.04
C VAL A 191 5.60 7.68 4.69
N ALA A 192 5.91 7.34 3.44
CA ALA A 192 6.11 5.96 3.02
C ALA A 192 7.26 5.28 3.79
N GLU A 193 8.38 5.98 4.03
CA GLU A 193 9.48 5.51 4.89
C GLU A 193 9.01 5.26 6.34
N ALA A 194 8.25 6.19 6.93
CA ALA A 194 7.72 6.04 8.27
C ALA A 194 6.75 4.86 8.39
N LEU A 195 5.93 4.61 7.35
CA LEU A 195 5.04 3.46 7.24
C LEU A 195 5.83 2.15 7.09
N ALA A 196 6.87 2.11 6.25
CA ALA A 196 7.76 0.95 6.12
C ALA A 196 8.47 0.64 7.45
N ALA A 197 8.94 1.66 8.16
CA ALA A 197 9.51 1.50 9.50
C ALA A 197 8.47 0.97 10.51
N SER A 198 7.20 1.36 10.39
CA SER A 198 6.09 0.82 11.17
C SER A 198 5.89 -0.68 10.88
N ALA A 199 5.85 -1.06 9.60
CA ALA A 199 5.74 -2.45 9.16
C ALA A 199 6.90 -3.31 9.69
N LYS A 200 8.14 -2.83 9.58
CA LYS A 200 9.33 -3.53 10.11
C LYS A 200 9.28 -3.76 11.62
N ARG A 201 8.69 -2.83 12.38
CA ARG A 201 8.56 -3.01 13.85
C ARG A 201 7.70 -4.22 14.21
N LYS A 202 6.70 -4.58 13.39
CA LYS A 202 5.81 -5.74 13.65
C LYS A 202 6.57 -7.05 13.64
N VAL A 203 7.60 -7.20 12.82
CA VAL A 203 8.41 -8.42 12.72
C VAL A 203 9.73 -8.35 13.50
N ARG A 204 9.94 -7.25 14.24
CA ARG A 204 11.10 -7.13 15.11
C ARG A 204 11.02 -8.16 16.23
N GLY A 205 12.08 -8.95 16.41
CA GLY A 205 12.13 -10.04 17.40
C GLY A 205 11.58 -11.37 16.91
N VAL A 206 10.95 -11.42 15.73
CA VAL A 206 10.59 -12.69 15.08
C VAL A 206 11.83 -13.31 14.47
N PRO A 207 12.05 -14.64 14.65
CA PRO A 207 13.18 -15.34 14.05
C PRO A 207 13.22 -15.14 12.53
N PRO A 208 14.41 -14.98 11.90
CA PRO A 208 14.52 -14.66 10.47
C PRO A 208 13.76 -15.59 9.52
N GLN A 209 13.70 -16.90 9.86
CA GLN A 209 13.01 -17.92 9.07
C GLN A 209 11.47 -17.86 9.18
N GLU A 210 10.95 -17.23 10.23
CA GLU A 210 9.50 -17.09 10.52
C GLU A 210 8.96 -15.72 10.08
N ARG A 211 9.84 -14.80 9.67
CA ARG A 211 9.42 -13.48 9.22
C ARG A 211 8.59 -13.55 7.97
N VAL A 212 7.58 -12.69 7.92
CA VAL A 212 6.70 -12.49 6.77
C VAL A 212 6.83 -11.06 6.25
N SER A 213 6.44 -10.84 5.00
CA SER A 213 6.29 -9.49 4.48
C SER A 213 5.10 -8.80 5.13
N VAL A 214 5.30 -7.56 5.56
CA VAL A 214 4.31 -6.75 6.28
C VAL A 214 4.14 -5.43 5.56
N VAL A 215 2.91 -4.95 5.48
CA VAL A 215 2.58 -3.67 4.86
C VAL A 215 1.85 -2.75 5.84
N ASP A 216 2.14 -1.49 5.69
CA ASP A 216 1.44 -0.39 6.33
C ASP A 216 1.10 0.67 5.29
N TRP A 217 -0.08 1.30 5.37
CA TRP A 217 -0.48 2.34 4.42
C TRP A 217 -1.26 3.45 5.10
N SER A 218 -1.32 4.59 4.42
CA SER A 218 -2.19 5.71 4.80
C SER A 218 -2.71 6.41 3.55
N VAL A 219 -3.97 6.82 3.59
CA VAL A 219 -4.64 7.60 2.55
C VAL A 219 -4.84 9.03 3.05
N TYR A 220 -4.35 10.00 2.28
CA TYR A 220 -4.47 11.43 2.59
C TYR A 220 -5.39 12.09 1.57
N THR A 221 -6.56 12.50 2.01
CA THR A 221 -7.54 13.25 1.21
C THR A 221 -7.41 14.77 1.40
N ALA A 222 -6.66 15.19 2.43
CA ALA A 222 -6.35 16.59 2.69
C ALA A 222 -5.09 17.05 1.95
N SER A 223 -4.91 18.35 1.83
CA SER A 223 -3.79 18.99 1.12
C SER A 223 -2.43 18.92 1.83
N TRP A 224 -2.33 18.25 2.95
CA TRP A 224 -1.09 18.03 3.70
C TRP A 224 -1.10 16.71 4.46
N ALA A 225 0.07 16.11 4.65
CA ALA A 225 0.25 14.87 5.41
C ALA A 225 0.88 15.16 6.77
N GLU A 226 0.28 14.67 7.85
CA GLU A 226 0.86 14.75 9.18
C GLU A 226 2.11 13.86 9.28
N LYS A 227 3.17 14.40 9.87
CA LYS A 227 4.48 13.73 9.93
C LYS A 227 4.57 12.68 11.04
N ASP A 228 3.88 12.89 12.16
CA ASP A 228 3.90 11.96 13.29
C ASP A 228 2.80 10.89 13.15
N LEU A 229 3.15 9.81 12.48
CA LEU A 229 2.27 8.67 12.27
C LEU A 229 1.76 8.04 13.59
N ALA A 230 2.59 8.02 14.63
CA ALA A 230 2.21 7.41 15.90
C ALA A 230 1.16 8.26 16.62
N GLU A 231 1.33 9.56 16.60
CA GLU A 231 0.36 10.51 17.18
C GLU A 231 -0.98 10.47 16.44
N VAL A 232 -0.95 10.49 15.09
CA VAL A 232 -2.14 10.37 14.24
C VAL A 232 -2.93 9.10 14.60
N ARG A 233 -2.25 7.96 14.68
CA ARG A 233 -2.90 6.68 15.00
C ARG A 233 -3.45 6.63 16.41
N ARG A 234 -2.72 7.16 17.37
CA ARG A 234 -3.20 7.26 18.75
C ARG A 234 -4.47 8.11 18.82
N ARG A 235 -4.51 9.24 18.11
CA ARG A 235 -5.66 10.15 18.07
C ARG A 235 -6.84 9.54 17.31
N ASP A 236 -6.60 8.93 16.15
CA ASP A 236 -7.64 8.59 15.18
C ASP A 236 -8.09 7.13 15.27
N TRP A 237 -7.25 6.21 15.74
CA TRP A 237 -7.58 4.78 15.74
C TRP A 237 -7.85 4.18 17.12
N LEU A 238 -7.33 4.81 18.20
CA LEU A 238 -7.51 4.29 19.54
C LEU A 238 -8.75 4.89 20.18
N ARG A 239 -9.67 4.05 20.59
CA ARG A 239 -10.99 4.42 21.12
C ARG A 239 -11.30 3.67 22.42
N GLY A 240 -12.44 4.05 23.04
CA GLY A 240 -12.90 3.51 24.29
C GLY A 240 -12.32 4.22 25.53
N PRO A 241 -12.97 4.11 26.69
CA PRO A 241 -12.58 4.83 27.92
C PRO A 241 -11.17 4.51 28.41
N SER A 242 -10.69 3.29 28.13
CA SER A 242 -9.37 2.79 28.52
C SER A 242 -8.42 2.65 27.32
N GLY A 243 -8.76 3.18 26.13
CA GLY A 243 -7.97 3.00 24.92
C GLY A 243 -7.86 1.52 24.51
N ASN A 244 -8.92 0.75 24.69
CA ASN A 244 -8.92 -0.70 24.47
C ASN A 244 -9.58 -1.13 23.15
N LEU A 245 -10.07 -0.17 22.34
CA LEU A 245 -10.64 -0.41 21.01
C LEU A 245 -9.73 0.14 19.95
N LEU A 246 -9.37 -0.69 18.98
CA LEU A 246 -8.49 -0.33 17.87
C LEU A 246 -9.26 -0.41 16.54
N LEU A 247 -9.41 0.73 15.87
CA LEU A 247 -10.16 0.85 14.61
C LEU A 247 -9.47 0.24 13.40
N SER A 248 -8.16 -0.01 13.48
CA SER A 248 -7.36 -0.55 12.39
C SER A 248 -6.40 -1.60 12.92
N ARG A 249 -6.12 -2.62 12.12
CA ARG A 249 -5.12 -3.65 12.41
C ARG A 249 -3.76 -3.39 11.76
N ARG A 250 -3.62 -2.27 11.06
CA ARG A 250 -2.35 -1.90 10.41
C ARG A 250 -1.21 -1.71 11.43
N PRO A 251 -0.01 -2.15 11.13
CA PRO A 251 0.44 -2.84 9.91
C PRO A 251 -0.04 -4.31 9.88
N VAL A 252 -0.31 -4.82 8.65
CA VAL A 252 -0.81 -6.19 8.43
C VAL A 252 0.18 -7.03 7.64
N GLU A 253 0.11 -8.35 7.79
CA GLU A 253 0.83 -9.27 6.93
C GLU A 253 0.34 -9.15 5.49
N VAL A 254 1.22 -9.39 4.50
CA VAL A 254 0.80 -9.28 3.11
C VAL A 254 0.07 -10.54 2.64
N CYS A 255 0.63 -11.72 2.95
CA CYS A 255 0.10 -13.01 2.51
C CYS A 255 -0.97 -13.53 3.48
N GLY A 256 -1.95 -14.26 2.95
CA GLY A 256 -3.02 -14.90 3.72
C GLY A 256 -4.41 -14.53 3.19
N HIS A 257 -5.41 -15.37 3.52
CA HIS A 257 -6.80 -15.21 3.04
C HIS A 257 -7.76 -14.83 4.17
N HIS A 258 -7.33 -13.95 5.08
CA HIS A 258 -8.11 -13.48 6.21
C HIS A 258 -8.01 -11.95 6.34
N LEU A 259 -8.97 -11.32 7.02
CA LEU A 259 -9.02 -9.86 7.18
C LEU A 259 -7.89 -9.26 8.05
N GLY A 260 -6.97 -10.06 8.51
CA GLY A 260 -5.72 -9.62 9.15
C GLY A 260 -4.54 -9.55 8.19
N SER A 261 -4.75 -9.82 6.89
CA SER A 261 -3.74 -9.76 5.83
C SER A 261 -4.19 -8.88 4.67
N LEU A 262 -3.23 -8.30 3.94
CA LEU A 262 -3.54 -7.47 2.77
C LEU A 262 -4.26 -8.26 1.69
N GLN A 263 -3.82 -9.49 1.41
CA GLN A 263 -4.42 -10.34 0.39
C GLN A 263 -5.90 -10.61 0.71
N GLY A 264 -6.22 -11.01 1.94
CA GLY A 264 -7.60 -11.25 2.36
C GLY A 264 -8.44 -9.96 2.39
N LEU A 265 -7.85 -8.82 2.77
CA LEU A 265 -8.53 -7.52 2.71
C LEU A 265 -8.86 -7.11 1.27
N LEU A 266 -7.98 -7.32 0.31
CA LEU A 266 -8.23 -7.03 -1.11
C LEU A 266 -9.32 -7.92 -1.70
N GLU A 267 -9.28 -9.23 -1.39
CA GLU A 267 -10.32 -10.19 -1.79
C GLU A 267 -11.71 -9.81 -1.22
N ALA A 268 -11.74 -9.40 0.04
CA ALA A 268 -12.96 -8.95 0.71
C ALA A 268 -13.47 -7.60 0.20
N ALA A 269 -12.56 -6.66 -0.13
CA ALA A 269 -12.92 -5.33 -0.64
C ALA A 269 -13.64 -5.39 -1.99
N ASP A 270 -13.30 -6.37 -2.83
CA ASP A 270 -13.98 -6.58 -4.11
C ASP A 270 -15.48 -6.90 -3.94
N LEU A 271 -15.86 -7.53 -2.83
CA LEU A 271 -17.26 -7.82 -2.51
C LEU A 271 -18.05 -6.56 -2.12
N LEU A 272 -17.36 -5.50 -1.69
CA LEU A 272 -18.00 -4.24 -1.27
C LEU A 272 -18.20 -3.23 -2.42
N ARG A 273 -17.74 -3.55 -3.64
CA ARG A 273 -17.79 -2.60 -4.76
C ARG A 273 -19.18 -2.03 -5.07
N GLN A 274 -20.22 -2.82 -4.84
CA GLN A 274 -21.63 -2.44 -5.11
C GLN A 274 -22.39 -2.07 -3.84
N ALA A 275 -21.79 -2.18 -2.66
CA ALA A 275 -22.45 -1.82 -1.42
C ALA A 275 -22.69 -0.30 -1.31
N PRO A 276 -23.79 0.14 -0.69
CA PRO A 276 -24.08 1.57 -0.49
C PRO A 276 -23.01 2.23 0.38
N ARG A 277 -22.24 3.15 -0.20
CA ARG A 277 -21.10 3.83 0.45
C ARG A 277 -21.50 4.60 1.70
N SER A 278 -22.61 5.35 1.63
CA SER A 278 -23.09 6.14 2.76
C SER A 278 -23.31 5.31 4.02
N GLN A 279 -23.82 4.08 3.87
CA GLN A 279 -24.01 3.16 5.00
C GLN A 279 -22.70 2.61 5.54
N LEU A 280 -21.73 2.30 4.67
CA LEU A 280 -20.40 1.85 5.08
C LEU A 280 -19.63 2.97 5.80
N HIS A 281 -19.72 4.21 5.32
CA HIS A 281 -19.12 5.37 5.99
C HIS A 281 -19.76 5.62 7.35
N HIS A 282 -21.09 5.58 7.42
CA HIS A 282 -21.81 5.71 8.69
C HIS A 282 -21.37 4.64 9.70
N LEU A 283 -21.22 3.40 9.25
CA LEU A 283 -20.70 2.32 10.11
C LEU A 283 -19.31 2.67 10.67
N VAL A 284 -18.37 3.12 9.83
CA VAL A 284 -17.01 3.51 10.27
C VAL A 284 -17.07 4.66 11.27
N GLU A 285 -17.91 5.65 11.04
CA GLU A 285 -18.14 6.76 11.96
C GLU A 285 -18.65 6.26 13.34
N GLN A 286 -19.63 5.38 13.34
CA GLN A 286 -20.17 4.81 14.61
C GLN A 286 -19.16 3.91 15.31
N LEU A 287 -18.31 3.17 14.59
CA LEU A 287 -17.21 2.42 15.19
C LEU A 287 -16.24 3.35 15.94
N ALA A 288 -15.99 4.56 15.42
CA ALA A 288 -15.15 5.55 16.08
C ALA A 288 -15.75 6.07 17.40
N HIS A 289 -17.05 5.97 17.58
CA HIS A 289 -17.74 6.33 18.83
C HIS A 289 -17.79 5.21 19.87
N GLY A 290 -17.31 4.01 19.54
CA GLY A 290 -17.15 2.91 20.48
C GLY A 290 -17.88 1.62 20.10
N GLU A 291 -17.69 0.60 20.92
CA GLU A 291 -18.15 -0.77 20.64
C GLU A 291 -19.66 -0.84 20.43
N ARG A 292 -20.43 -0.30 21.39
CA ARG A 292 -21.90 -0.41 21.38
C ARG A 292 -22.54 0.29 20.18
N LEU A 293 -22.06 1.48 19.84
CA LEU A 293 -22.60 2.24 18.70
C LEU A 293 -22.21 1.59 17.37
N GLY A 294 -20.98 1.09 17.25
CA GLY A 294 -20.55 0.33 16.08
C GLY A 294 -21.37 -0.94 15.85
N GLU A 295 -21.67 -1.70 16.93
CA GLU A 295 -22.50 -2.89 16.82
C GLU A 295 -23.97 -2.56 16.47
N LEU A 296 -24.50 -1.47 17.01
CA LEU A 296 -25.84 -1.00 16.67
C LEU A 296 -25.92 -0.61 15.20
N ALA A 297 -25.00 0.25 14.72
CA ALA A 297 -24.95 0.67 13.33
C ALA A 297 -24.80 -0.53 12.36
N PHE A 298 -24.01 -1.55 12.75
CA PHE A 298 -23.89 -2.78 11.95
C PHE A 298 -25.23 -3.53 11.83
N LYS A 299 -26.04 -3.56 12.89
CA LYS A 299 -27.36 -4.21 12.87
C LYS A 299 -28.41 -3.41 12.09
N GLU A 300 -28.23 -2.10 11.97
CA GLU A 300 -29.12 -1.18 11.24
C GLU A 300 -28.82 -1.09 9.74
N LEU A 301 -27.74 -1.73 9.27
CA LEU A 301 -27.42 -1.78 7.83
C LEU A 301 -28.57 -2.45 7.07
N THR A 302 -28.90 -1.87 5.91
CA THR A 302 -29.83 -2.54 4.98
C THR A 302 -29.18 -3.77 4.36
N ASP A 303 -29.99 -4.69 3.84
CA ASP A 303 -29.49 -5.91 3.18
C ASP A 303 -28.50 -5.61 2.05
N ALA A 304 -28.69 -4.49 1.35
CA ALA A 304 -27.78 -4.05 0.27
C ALA A 304 -26.36 -3.78 0.77
N ALA A 305 -26.16 -3.36 2.02
CA ALA A 305 -24.86 -3.18 2.63
C ALA A 305 -24.45 -4.39 3.48
N LEU A 306 -25.38 -4.96 4.22
CA LEU A 306 -25.13 -6.02 5.20
C LEU A 306 -24.69 -7.33 4.54
N VAL A 307 -25.36 -7.73 3.44
CA VAL A 307 -25.07 -9.01 2.77
C VAL A 307 -23.66 -9.04 2.21
N PRO A 308 -23.20 -8.06 1.39
CA PRO A 308 -21.82 -8.04 0.91
C PRO A 308 -20.82 -7.89 2.05
N LEU A 309 -21.12 -7.10 3.09
CA LEU A 309 -20.24 -6.92 4.23
C LEU A 309 -20.06 -8.20 5.04
N ARG A 310 -21.14 -8.94 5.33
CA ARG A 310 -21.06 -10.25 6.01
C ARG A 310 -20.27 -11.25 5.19
N LYS A 311 -20.46 -11.26 3.87
CA LYS A 311 -19.68 -12.13 2.96
C LYS A 311 -18.19 -11.77 3.02
N ALA A 312 -17.86 -10.48 3.03
CA ALA A 312 -16.50 -10.00 3.16
C ALA A 312 -15.87 -10.33 4.52
N MET A 313 -16.66 -10.28 5.61
CA MET A 313 -16.21 -10.65 6.96
C MET A 313 -16.00 -12.17 7.13
N GLY A 314 -16.57 -12.99 6.25
CA GLY A 314 -16.44 -14.44 6.32
C GLY A 314 -17.02 -15.01 7.60
N GLN A 315 -16.22 -15.75 8.38
CA GLN A 315 -16.65 -16.38 9.64
C GLN A 315 -16.66 -15.44 10.85
N GLN A 316 -16.29 -14.17 10.69
CA GLN A 316 -16.33 -13.22 11.81
C GLN A 316 -17.76 -12.91 12.22
N GLN A 317 -18.11 -13.19 13.47
CA GLN A 317 -19.47 -13.04 13.98
C GLN A 317 -19.83 -11.61 14.41
N GLY A 318 -18.84 -10.74 14.62
CA GLY A 318 -19.02 -9.36 15.07
C GLY A 318 -18.02 -8.39 14.46
N VAL A 319 -18.30 -7.10 14.58
CA VAL A 319 -17.44 -6.02 14.08
C VAL A 319 -16.12 -5.90 14.83
N TRP A 320 -16.09 -6.37 16.08
CA TRP A 320 -14.91 -6.32 16.94
C TRP A 320 -14.38 -7.73 17.21
N GLN A 321 -13.08 -7.88 17.12
CA GLN A 321 -12.37 -9.14 17.37
C GLN A 321 -11.40 -8.95 18.53
N PRO A 322 -11.23 -9.95 19.41
CA PRO A 322 -10.20 -9.91 20.45
C PRO A 322 -8.81 -9.65 19.88
N LEU A 323 -8.00 -8.87 20.60
CA LEU A 323 -6.63 -8.58 20.27
C LEU A 323 -5.72 -8.85 21.47
N GLY A 324 -5.03 -10.00 21.48
CA GLY A 324 -4.22 -10.44 22.62
C GLY A 324 -5.07 -10.72 23.88
N ASP A 325 -4.37 -10.90 25.01
CA ASP A 325 -4.98 -11.40 26.25
C ASP A 325 -5.47 -10.32 27.22
N ARG A 326 -5.31 -9.03 26.86
CA ARG A 326 -5.57 -7.90 27.79
C ARG A 326 -6.94 -7.25 27.62
N GLY A 327 -7.92 -7.92 26.99
CA GLY A 327 -9.26 -7.39 26.78
C GLY A 327 -9.32 -6.28 25.70
N HIS A 328 -8.24 -6.12 24.93
CA HIS A 328 -8.26 -5.24 23.76
C HIS A 328 -9.05 -5.88 22.63
N LYS A 329 -9.75 -5.04 21.85
CA LYS A 329 -10.49 -5.45 20.66
C LYS A 329 -10.03 -4.60 19.48
N ALA A 330 -10.03 -5.19 18.30
CA ALA A 330 -9.71 -4.51 17.05
C ALA A 330 -10.76 -4.83 15.98
N THR A 331 -10.96 -3.91 15.06
CA THR A 331 -11.73 -4.15 13.84
C THR A 331 -10.86 -4.06 12.62
N SER A 332 -11.18 -4.81 11.56
CA SER A 332 -10.60 -4.66 10.23
C SER A 332 -11.51 -3.87 9.28
N LEU A 333 -12.66 -3.38 9.76
CA LEU A 333 -13.66 -2.77 8.90
C LEU A 333 -13.20 -1.41 8.35
N LEU A 334 -12.49 -0.61 9.14
CA LEU A 334 -11.89 0.63 8.63
C LEU A 334 -10.92 0.33 7.48
N ASP A 335 -10.04 -0.65 7.67
CA ASP A 335 -9.04 -1.06 6.67
C ASP A 335 -9.72 -1.58 5.41
N LEU A 336 -10.74 -2.43 5.56
CA LEU A 336 -11.51 -3.03 4.48
C LEU A 336 -12.27 -1.98 3.66
N ILE A 337 -12.98 -1.07 4.31
CA ILE A 337 -13.78 -0.03 3.65
C ILE A 337 -12.86 0.95 2.96
N GLU A 338 -11.78 1.40 3.59
CA GLU A 338 -10.78 2.28 2.98
C GLU A 338 -10.18 1.65 1.70
N ILE A 339 -9.79 0.37 1.74
CA ILE A 339 -9.28 -0.34 0.55
C ILE A 339 -10.32 -0.38 -0.57
N SER A 340 -11.60 -0.63 -0.25
CA SER A 340 -12.67 -0.69 -1.26
C SER A 340 -12.89 0.64 -1.99
N GLU A 341 -12.45 1.75 -1.40
CA GLU A 341 -12.61 3.10 -1.94
C GLU A 341 -11.40 3.61 -2.72
N ILE A 342 -10.20 3.07 -2.48
CA ILE A 342 -8.98 3.49 -3.17
C ILE A 342 -9.15 3.54 -4.71
N PRO A 343 -9.77 2.56 -5.39
CA PRO A 343 -9.95 2.63 -6.85
C PRO A 343 -10.82 3.80 -7.33
N ARG A 344 -11.56 4.42 -6.42
CA ARG A 344 -12.48 5.53 -6.72
C ARG A 344 -11.92 6.90 -6.34
N LEU A 345 -10.74 6.96 -5.74
CA LEU A 345 -10.11 8.22 -5.34
C LEU A 345 -9.89 9.11 -6.56
N GLY A 346 -10.39 10.35 -6.49
CA GLY A 346 -10.29 11.34 -7.55
C GLY A 346 -11.19 11.08 -8.78
N LEU A 347 -12.06 10.07 -8.77
CA LEU A 347 -13.19 10.05 -9.68
C LEU A 347 -14.13 11.20 -9.29
N ALA A 348 -14.62 11.95 -10.29
CA ALA A 348 -15.68 12.91 -10.04
C ALA A 348 -16.80 12.18 -9.30
N VAL A 349 -17.21 12.71 -8.16
CA VAL A 349 -18.48 12.30 -7.55
C VAL A 349 -19.50 12.63 -8.62
N ASP A 350 -20.16 11.60 -9.19
CA ASP A 350 -21.36 11.84 -10.00
C ASP A 350 -22.23 12.72 -9.11
N GLU A 351 -22.40 13.98 -9.48
CA GLU A 351 -23.28 14.90 -8.79
C GLU A 351 -24.61 14.18 -8.69
N GLU A 352 -25.02 13.79 -7.49
CA GLU A 352 -26.40 13.35 -7.29
C GLU A 352 -27.23 14.47 -7.87
N PRO A 353 -28.16 14.20 -8.79
CA PRO A 353 -28.96 15.25 -9.43
C PRO A 353 -29.57 16.08 -8.31
N THR A 354 -29.14 17.34 -8.23
CA THR A 354 -29.60 18.29 -7.22
C THR A 354 -31.13 18.23 -7.17
N SER A 355 -31.72 18.47 -6.01
CA SER A 355 -33.19 18.42 -5.82
C SER A 355 -33.94 19.25 -6.87
N GLU A 356 -33.29 20.27 -7.46
CA GLU A 356 -33.79 21.07 -8.57
C GLU A 356 -33.89 20.28 -9.90
N ALA A 357 -32.91 19.38 -10.19
CA ALA A 357 -32.99 18.53 -11.38
C ALA A 357 -34.06 17.44 -11.26
N ARG A 358 -34.39 16.98 -10.05
CA ARG A 358 -35.56 16.10 -9.79
C ARG A 358 -36.90 16.86 -9.97
N GLY A 359 -36.94 18.14 -9.54
CA GLY A 359 -38.10 19.01 -9.75
C GLY A 359 -38.37 19.32 -11.21
N ALA A 360 -37.33 19.60 -12.00
CA ALA A 360 -37.45 19.88 -13.42
C ALA A 360 -37.90 18.65 -14.24
N ARG A 361 -37.47 17.43 -13.90
CA ARG A 361 -37.96 16.20 -14.53
C ARG A 361 -39.41 15.89 -14.18
N ALA A 362 -39.82 16.09 -12.91
CA ALA A 362 -41.22 15.91 -12.51
C ALA A 362 -42.15 16.91 -13.18
N VAL A 363 -41.71 18.16 -13.40
CA VAL A 363 -42.50 19.18 -14.10
C VAL A 363 -42.58 18.87 -15.61
N ALA A 364 -41.54 18.31 -16.23
CA ALA A 364 -41.52 17.93 -17.63
C ALA A 364 -42.43 16.71 -17.92
N GLU A 365 -42.53 15.75 -17.00
CA GLU A 365 -43.44 14.60 -17.16
C GLU A 365 -44.92 14.96 -16.95
N VAL A 366 -45.23 15.98 -16.14
CA VAL A 366 -46.60 16.47 -15.98
C VAL A 366 -47.07 17.29 -17.17
N SER A 367 -46.17 17.94 -17.94
CA SER A 367 -46.51 18.71 -19.15
C SER A 367 -46.71 17.87 -20.41
N LEU A 368 -46.42 16.57 -20.40
CA LEU A 368 -46.60 15.68 -21.56
C LEU A 368 -47.87 14.84 -21.50
N HIS A 369 -48.68 14.98 -20.44
CA HIS A 369 -49.94 14.25 -20.24
C HIS A 369 -51.13 15.16 -19.92
N GLY A 370 -51.05 16.45 -20.29
CA GLY A 370 -52.15 17.41 -20.23
C GLY A 370 -52.64 17.85 -21.61
#